data_2dfb7207efd9df0166865b40569301ed
#
_entry.id   2dfb7207efd9df0166865b40569301ed
#
_cell.length_a   1.000
_cell.length_b   1.000
_cell.length_c   1.000
_cell.angle_alpha   90.00
_cell.angle_beta   90.00
_cell.angle_gamma   90.00
#
_symmetry.space_group_name_H-M   'P 1'
#
loop_
_entity.id
_entity.type
_entity.pdbx_description
1 polymer ?
#
loop_
_entity_poly.entity_id
_entity_poly.type
_entity_poly.pdbx_seq_one_letter_code
_entity_poly.pdbx_strand_id
1 'polypeptide(L)'
;LLSLTYNSRLRIKVFVNEITAVPSSVNVFINANWWEREIWDLYGIYFTNHPDLRRILTDYGFEGHPMRKDFPLYGYIELRYNENKKRIVVEPVELSQEFRSFTFETPW
;
A
#
# COMPACT_ATOMS: atom_id res chain seq x y z
N LEU A 1 -16.09 10.64 -8.25
CA LEU A 1 -17.47 10.22 -8.56
C LEU A 1 -17.87 10.69 -9.96
N LEU A 2 -18.62 9.89 -10.64
CA LEU A 2 -19.14 10.19 -11.97
C LEU A 2 -20.67 10.16 -11.94
N SER A 3 -21.30 11.25 -12.43
CA SER A 3 -22.73 11.28 -12.68
C SER A 3 -22.98 11.09 -14.17
N LEU A 4 -23.70 10.02 -14.52
CA LEU A 4 -24.10 9.76 -15.90
C LEU A 4 -25.26 10.68 -16.33
N THR A 5 -26.17 10.98 -15.40
CA THR A 5 -27.34 11.82 -15.67
C THR A 5 -26.96 13.26 -15.99
N TYR A 6 -26.01 13.83 -15.23
CA TYR A 6 -25.61 15.23 -15.36
C TYR A 6 -24.29 15.41 -16.13
N ASN A 7 -23.68 14.34 -16.65
CA ASN A 7 -22.39 14.35 -17.34
C ASN A 7 -21.35 15.19 -16.60
N SER A 8 -21.20 14.91 -15.31
CA SER A 8 -20.30 15.63 -14.42
C SER A 8 -19.45 14.70 -13.56
N ARG A 9 -18.27 15.15 -13.19
CA ARG A 9 -17.36 14.45 -12.31
C ARG A 9 -17.09 15.26 -11.05
N LEU A 10 -17.06 14.60 -9.91
CA LEU A 10 -16.75 15.18 -8.63
C LEU A 10 -15.55 14.46 -8.01
N ARG A 11 -14.54 15.22 -7.60
CA ARG A 11 -13.41 14.72 -6.82
C ARG A 11 -13.57 15.18 -5.37
N ILE A 12 -13.63 14.22 -4.45
CA ILE A 12 -13.65 14.47 -3.02
C ILE A 12 -12.25 14.19 -2.48
N LYS A 13 -11.66 15.16 -1.79
CA LYS A 13 -10.35 15.03 -1.14
C LYS A 13 -10.53 15.13 0.35
N VAL A 14 -9.85 14.22 1.09
CA VAL A 14 -9.84 14.20 2.54
C VAL A 14 -8.39 14.14 3.01
N PHE A 15 -8.05 14.94 4.00
CA PHE A 15 -6.76 14.88 4.68
C PHE A 15 -6.90 14.10 5.96
N VAL A 16 -6.06 13.09 6.12
CA VAL A 16 -6.08 12.20 7.27
C VAL A 16 -4.68 12.03 7.87
N ASN A 17 -4.62 11.88 9.18
CA ASN A 17 -3.43 11.48 9.91
C ASN A 17 -3.40 9.95 10.06
N GLU A 18 -2.31 9.42 10.59
CA GLU A 18 -2.16 7.97 10.82
C GLU A 18 -3.25 7.37 11.72
N ILE A 19 -3.79 8.17 12.64
CA ILE A 19 -4.79 7.75 13.63
C ILE A 19 -6.22 7.98 13.14
N THR A 20 -6.41 8.88 12.16
CA THR A 20 -7.73 9.28 11.71
C THR A 20 -8.35 8.19 10.84
N ALA A 21 -9.45 7.62 11.31
CA ALA A 21 -10.22 6.67 10.53
C ALA A 21 -11.14 7.36 9.50
N VAL A 22 -11.30 6.73 8.35
CA VAL A 22 -12.18 7.22 7.26
C VAL A 22 -13.41 6.32 7.18
N PRO A 23 -14.62 6.87 7.08
CA PRO A 23 -15.82 6.04 6.85
C PRO A 23 -15.71 5.29 5.50
N SER A 24 -16.03 3.99 5.53
CA SER A 24 -16.09 3.17 4.32
C SER A 24 -17.21 3.61 3.39
N SER A 25 -16.95 3.60 2.09
CA SER A 25 -17.94 3.86 1.04
C SER A 25 -18.53 2.59 0.42
N VAL A 26 -18.16 1.41 0.93
CA VAL A 26 -18.58 0.12 0.36
C VAL A 26 -20.10 -0.05 0.34
N ASN A 27 -20.81 0.48 1.33
CA ASN A 27 -22.27 0.40 1.39
C ASN A 27 -22.96 1.15 0.24
N VAL A 28 -22.29 2.14 -0.34
CA VAL A 28 -22.79 2.92 -1.48
C VAL A 28 -22.17 2.43 -2.79
N PHE A 29 -20.88 2.12 -2.77
CA PHE A 29 -20.10 1.69 -3.92
C PHE A 29 -19.39 0.37 -3.63
N ILE A 30 -19.96 -0.74 -4.02
CA ILE A 30 -19.39 -2.09 -3.77
C ILE A 30 -17.96 -2.21 -4.31
N ASN A 31 -17.67 -1.60 -5.44
CA ASN A 31 -16.33 -1.62 -6.04
C ASN A 31 -15.26 -0.97 -5.17
N ALA A 32 -15.65 -0.14 -4.19
CA ALA A 32 -14.70 0.46 -3.24
C ALA A 32 -14.06 -0.56 -2.29
N ASN A 33 -14.63 -1.75 -2.12
CA ASN A 33 -14.14 -2.76 -1.18
C ASN A 33 -12.65 -3.07 -1.38
N TRP A 34 -12.26 -3.46 -2.58
CA TRP A 34 -10.87 -3.80 -2.88
C TRP A 34 -9.96 -2.56 -2.84
N TRP A 35 -10.43 -1.40 -3.30
CA TRP A 35 -9.68 -0.15 -3.25
C TRP A 35 -9.39 0.31 -1.83
N GLU A 36 -10.33 0.19 -0.92
CA GLU A 36 -10.13 0.51 0.50
C GLU A 36 -9.17 -0.47 1.17
N ARG A 37 -9.23 -1.76 0.84
CA ARG A 37 -8.26 -2.76 1.28
C ARG A 37 -6.85 -2.45 0.76
N GLU A 38 -6.70 -2.06 -0.49
CA GLU A 38 -5.43 -1.66 -1.08
C GLU A 38 -4.83 -0.44 -0.35
N ILE A 39 -5.64 0.57 -0.10
CA ILE A 39 -5.23 1.77 0.64
C ILE A 39 -4.81 1.42 2.07
N TRP A 40 -5.57 0.56 2.74
CA TRP A 40 -5.19 0.03 4.05
C TRP A 40 -3.84 -0.70 4.00
N ASP A 41 -3.67 -1.61 3.07
CA ASP A 41 -2.47 -2.42 2.94
C ASP A 41 -1.22 -1.58 2.66
N LEU A 42 -1.29 -0.68 1.70
CA LEU A 42 -0.14 0.08 1.23
C LEU A 42 0.17 1.33 2.06
N TYR A 43 -0.85 2.00 2.59
CA TYR A 43 -0.70 3.28 3.32
C TYR A 43 -1.07 3.22 4.79
N GLY A 44 -1.84 2.22 5.21
CA GLY A 44 -2.26 2.07 6.61
C GLY A 44 -3.41 2.98 7.01
N ILE A 45 -4.25 3.41 6.08
CA ILE A 45 -5.45 4.19 6.37
C ILE A 45 -6.59 3.25 6.76
N TYR A 46 -7.11 3.41 7.97
CA TYR A 46 -8.17 2.57 8.49
C TYR A 46 -9.55 3.04 8.02
N PHE A 47 -10.37 2.12 7.52
CA PHE A 47 -11.74 2.38 7.11
C PHE A 47 -12.75 1.80 8.10
N THR A 48 -13.56 2.68 8.71
CA THR A 48 -14.63 2.26 9.62
C THR A 48 -15.80 1.66 8.86
N ASN A 49 -16.43 0.63 9.45
CA ASN A 49 -17.57 -0.08 8.85
C ASN A 49 -17.26 -0.79 7.51
N HIS A 50 -15.99 -1.05 7.24
CA HIS A 50 -15.63 -1.92 6.11
C HIS A 50 -15.98 -3.37 6.45
N PRO A 51 -16.58 -4.14 5.53
CA PRO A 51 -17.02 -5.52 5.82
C PRO A 51 -15.88 -6.47 6.19
N ASP A 52 -14.74 -6.35 5.53
CA ASP A 52 -13.57 -7.21 5.75
C ASP A 52 -12.30 -6.47 5.36
N LEU A 53 -11.79 -5.62 6.26
CA LEU A 53 -10.57 -4.84 6.04
C LEU A 53 -9.35 -5.69 6.37
N ARG A 54 -8.75 -6.26 5.34
CA ARG A 54 -7.52 -7.08 5.43
C ARG A 54 -6.59 -6.78 4.27
N ARG A 55 -5.32 -7.13 4.44
CA ARG A 55 -4.30 -6.95 3.40
C ARG A 55 -4.65 -7.74 2.13
N ILE A 56 -4.27 -7.21 0.97
CA ILE A 56 -4.62 -7.77 -0.33
C ILE A 56 -3.41 -7.94 -1.26
N LEU A 57 -2.41 -7.07 -1.19
CA LEU A 57 -1.27 -7.06 -2.12
C LEU A 57 0.04 -7.51 -1.49
N THR A 58 0.27 -7.21 -0.22
CA THR A 58 1.49 -7.60 0.48
C THR A 58 1.50 -9.08 0.84
N ASP A 59 2.69 -9.62 1.03
CA ASP A 59 2.88 -11.03 1.40
C ASP A 59 2.30 -11.35 2.79
N TYR A 60 2.09 -12.63 3.06
CA TYR A 60 1.61 -13.11 4.35
C TYR A 60 2.59 -12.73 5.47
N GLY A 61 2.04 -12.17 6.55
CA GLY A 61 2.87 -11.71 7.66
C GLY A 61 3.74 -10.50 7.37
N PHE A 62 3.46 -9.76 6.30
CA PHE A 62 4.17 -8.53 5.98
C PHE A 62 3.92 -7.46 7.05
N GLU A 63 4.99 -6.85 7.55
CA GLU A 63 4.94 -5.79 8.53
C GLU A 63 5.18 -4.41 7.88
N GLY A 64 4.39 -3.43 8.31
CA GLY A 64 4.45 -2.05 7.80
C GLY A 64 3.56 -1.80 6.57
N HIS A 65 3.66 -0.59 6.05
CA HIS A 65 2.88 -0.10 4.91
C HIS A 65 3.83 0.47 3.85
N PRO A 66 4.09 -0.28 2.77
CA PRO A 66 5.25 -0.05 1.90
C PRO A 66 5.20 1.23 1.06
N MET A 67 4.03 1.85 0.89
CA MET A 67 3.91 3.10 0.13
C MET A 67 4.06 4.37 0.99
N ARG A 68 4.25 4.23 2.28
CA ARG A 68 4.60 5.37 3.14
C ARG A 68 6.01 5.86 2.84
N LYS A 69 6.24 7.16 2.98
CA LYS A 69 7.54 7.80 2.69
C LYS A 69 8.69 7.32 3.59
N ASP A 70 8.39 6.92 4.80
CA ASP A 70 9.34 6.40 5.79
C ASP A 70 9.68 4.92 5.60
N PHE A 71 9.01 4.23 4.69
CA PHE A 71 9.30 2.83 4.38
C PHE A 71 10.41 2.75 3.33
N PRO A 72 11.49 1.96 3.57
CA PRO A 72 12.59 1.83 2.62
C PRO A 72 12.15 1.13 1.32
N LEU A 73 12.74 1.54 0.19
CA LEU A 73 12.39 1.05 -1.14
C LEU A 73 12.51 -0.49 -1.28
N TYR A 74 13.56 -1.06 -0.71
CA TYR A 74 13.81 -2.51 -0.76
C TYR A 74 13.25 -3.28 0.45
N GLY A 75 12.62 -2.57 1.40
CA GLY A 75 12.12 -3.17 2.63
C GLY A 75 13.24 -3.55 3.60
N TYR A 76 12.90 -4.38 4.58
CA TYR A 76 13.81 -4.80 5.66
C TYR A 76 14.25 -6.24 5.54
N ILE A 77 13.46 -7.07 4.89
CA ILE A 77 13.66 -8.53 4.80
C ILE A 77 13.55 -8.99 3.36
N GLU A 78 14.23 -10.11 3.09
CA GLU A 78 14.13 -10.82 1.82
C GLU A 78 13.92 -12.32 2.05
N LEU A 79 13.40 -12.99 1.06
CA LEU A 79 13.22 -14.44 1.05
C LEU A 79 14.30 -15.08 0.18
N ARG A 80 14.94 -16.12 0.70
CA ARG A 80 15.96 -16.88 -0.01
C ARG A 80 15.78 -18.39 0.26
N TYR A 81 15.99 -19.19 -0.77
CA TYR A 81 16.08 -20.62 -0.59
C TYR A 81 17.45 -20.99 0.03
N ASN A 82 17.42 -21.70 1.14
CA ASN A 82 18.62 -22.16 1.82
C ASN A 82 18.83 -23.66 1.56
N GLU A 83 19.90 -24.01 0.83
CA GLU A 83 20.24 -25.38 0.48
C GLU A 83 20.47 -26.28 1.69
N ASN A 84 21.13 -25.76 2.73
CA ASN A 84 21.41 -26.54 3.92
C ASN A 84 20.16 -26.88 4.71
N LYS A 85 19.22 -25.93 4.78
CA LYS A 85 17.95 -26.10 5.48
C LYS A 85 16.85 -26.70 4.60
N LYS A 86 17.08 -26.81 3.29
CA LYS A 86 16.12 -27.32 2.31
C LYS A 86 14.77 -26.60 2.34
N ARG A 87 14.77 -25.29 2.62
CA ARG A 87 13.57 -24.46 2.73
C ARG A 87 13.85 -23.01 2.40
N ILE A 88 12.76 -22.23 2.17
CA ILE A 88 12.82 -20.78 2.07
C ILE A 88 13.01 -20.19 3.47
N VAL A 89 13.98 -19.31 3.61
CA VAL A 89 14.27 -18.59 4.87
C VAL A 89 14.10 -17.09 4.67
N VAL A 90 13.68 -16.44 5.75
CA VAL A 90 13.57 -14.98 5.83
C VAL A 90 14.87 -14.45 6.40
N GLU A 91 15.50 -13.52 5.71
CA GLU A 91 16.78 -12.92 6.08
C GLU A 91 16.70 -11.39 5.97
N PRO A 92 17.54 -10.62 6.69
CA PRO A 92 17.69 -9.20 6.44
C PRO A 92 18.12 -8.93 4.99
N VAL A 93 17.65 -7.83 4.42
CA VAL A 93 18.00 -7.43 3.05
C VAL A 93 19.49 -7.18 2.90
N GLU A 94 20.11 -7.87 1.95
CA GLU A 94 21.48 -7.62 1.48
C GLU A 94 21.43 -7.32 -0.02
N LEU A 95 21.76 -6.09 -0.41
CA LEU A 95 21.76 -5.69 -1.81
C LEU A 95 23.12 -5.96 -2.46
N SER A 96 23.10 -6.61 -3.61
CA SER A 96 24.32 -6.80 -4.43
C SER A 96 24.80 -5.51 -5.07
N GLN A 97 23.90 -4.56 -5.26
CA GLN A 97 24.16 -3.23 -5.79
C GLN A 97 23.35 -2.20 -5.03
N GLU A 98 24.00 -1.10 -4.61
CA GLU A 98 23.32 0.04 -4.02
C GLU A 98 22.31 0.65 -4.98
N PHE A 99 21.19 1.14 -4.43
CA PHE A 99 20.21 1.86 -5.23
C PHE A 99 20.82 3.13 -5.82
N ARG A 100 20.75 3.26 -7.14
CA ARG A 100 21.22 4.44 -7.85
C ARG A 100 20.10 5.44 -8.00
N SER A 101 20.25 6.61 -7.37
CA SER A 101 19.32 7.73 -7.53
C SER A 101 19.73 8.61 -8.69
N PHE A 102 18.78 8.93 -9.56
CA PHE A 102 18.99 9.81 -10.70
C PHE A 102 18.10 11.05 -10.55
N THR A 103 18.66 12.21 -10.89
CA THR A 103 17.92 13.46 -10.99
C THR A 103 17.65 13.73 -12.47
N PHE A 104 16.36 13.77 -12.83
CA PHE A 104 15.93 14.01 -14.20
C PHE A 104 15.57 15.46 -14.48
N GLU A 105 15.87 16.36 -13.54
CA GLU A 105 15.64 17.79 -13.70
C GLU A 105 16.66 18.40 -14.68
N THR A 106 16.19 19.34 -15.49
CA THR A 106 17.05 20.10 -16.40
C THR A 106 17.91 21.07 -15.58
N PRO A 107 19.25 21.12 -15.79
CA PRO A 107 20.12 21.99 -15.02
C PRO A 107 19.99 23.48 -15.37
N TRP A 108 19.23 23.82 -16.38
CA TRP A 108 18.93 25.20 -16.82
C TRP A 108 17.46 25.44 -17.10
#